data_e1b3767509b29eac4247353f4b0f7f92
#
_entry.id   e1b3767509b29eac4247353f4b0f7f92
#
_cell.length_a   1.000
_cell.length_b   1.000
_cell.length_c   1.000
_cell.angle_alpha   90.00
_cell.angle_beta   90.00
_cell.angle_gamma   90.00
#
_symmetry.space_group_name_H-M   'P 1'
#
loop_
_entity.id
_entity.type
_entity.pdbx_description
1 polymer ?
#
loop_
_entity_poly.entity_id
_entity_poly.type
_entity_poly.pdbx_seq_one_letter_code
_entity_poly.pdbx_strand_id
1 'polypeptide(L)'
;MKKSILIACLGLVSLGLQAQSISLAGEWNVELGKSGSVFAKSKRASQGEVKRAILPGTIDTNHLGFAPNDTMETTHLTRLYAYKGAARYSRTINIPKDWKKKPVELFLERTRPTWVYVDGELVDSCNFISTPQRYLLPKKVKPGKHLLEIVVDNGRGVPEQVYGSSHAYTEDTQTNWNGIIGRIELQLASSVESKYAETLTGAIPSRSVASPSALQMPDFAKDFHIEGAHFYANGHRIFLRGKHDAAVW
;
A
#
# COMPACT_ATOMS: atom_id res chain seq x y z
N MET A 1 -68.67 15.59 17.89
CA MET A 1 -67.63 15.49 16.84
C MET A 1 -66.33 15.14 17.53
N LYS A 2 -65.93 13.87 17.54
CA LYS A 2 -64.63 13.42 18.09
C LYS A 2 -63.61 13.35 16.94
N LYS A 3 -62.55 14.18 17.03
CA LYS A 3 -61.44 14.15 16.07
C LYS A 3 -60.43 13.08 16.53
N SER A 4 -60.30 12.00 15.83
CA SER A 4 -59.24 11.02 16.03
C SER A 4 -57.96 11.53 15.40
N ILE A 5 -56.92 11.68 16.20
CA ILE A 5 -55.56 12.02 15.78
C ILE A 5 -54.86 10.70 15.49
N LEU A 6 -54.56 10.44 14.21
CA LEU A 6 -53.75 9.32 13.77
C LEU A 6 -52.28 9.68 13.91
N ILE A 7 -51.61 9.12 14.91
CA ILE A 7 -50.15 9.27 15.07
C ILE A 7 -49.50 8.20 14.19
N ALA A 8 -48.90 8.65 13.07
CA ALA A 8 -48.09 7.79 12.21
C ALA A 8 -46.69 7.66 12.87
N CYS A 9 -46.40 6.51 13.46
CA CYS A 9 -45.05 6.14 13.88
C CYS A 9 -44.17 5.92 12.62
N LEU A 10 -43.39 6.92 12.24
CA LEU A 10 -42.27 6.71 11.32
C LEU A 10 -41.21 5.86 12.03
N GLY A 11 -41.15 4.58 11.71
CA GLY A 11 -40.05 3.71 12.11
C GLY A 11 -38.78 4.17 11.38
N LEU A 12 -37.87 4.78 12.12
CA LEU A 12 -36.50 5.00 11.66
C LEU A 12 -35.83 3.64 11.47
N VAL A 13 -35.82 3.15 10.25
CA VAL A 13 -34.94 2.04 9.85
C VAL A 13 -33.52 2.63 9.82
N SER A 14 -32.78 2.44 10.90
CA SER A 14 -31.34 2.67 10.91
C SER A 14 -30.72 1.63 9.95
N LEU A 15 -30.52 2.02 8.71
CA LEU A 15 -29.63 1.33 7.79
C LEU A 15 -28.22 1.42 8.42
N GLY A 16 -27.83 0.39 9.15
CA GLY A 16 -26.49 0.26 9.65
C GLY A 16 -25.52 0.32 8.47
N LEU A 17 -24.83 1.43 8.30
CA LEU A 17 -23.66 1.52 7.42
C LEU A 17 -22.66 0.50 7.95
N GLN A 18 -22.64 -0.69 7.34
CA GLN A 18 -21.60 -1.67 7.61
C GLN A 18 -20.28 -1.06 7.14
N ALA A 19 -19.31 -0.98 8.02
CA ALA A 19 -17.99 -0.52 7.68
C ALA A 19 -17.43 -1.40 6.54
N GLN A 20 -17.17 -0.78 5.39
CA GLN A 20 -16.58 -1.47 4.24
C GLN A 20 -15.07 -1.68 4.41
N SER A 21 -14.47 -1.01 5.38
CA SER A 21 -13.04 -1.13 5.72
C SER A 21 -12.81 -1.15 7.23
N ILE A 22 -11.70 -1.76 7.63
CA ILE A 22 -11.20 -1.84 9.01
C ILE A 22 -9.76 -1.36 9.00
N SER A 23 -9.50 -0.28 9.75
CA SER A 23 -8.14 0.21 9.92
C SER A 23 -7.28 -0.79 10.68
N LEU A 24 -6.09 -1.04 10.17
CA LEU A 24 -5.06 -1.81 10.82
C LEU A 24 -3.96 -0.93 11.43
N ALA A 25 -4.21 0.38 11.57
CA ALA A 25 -3.33 1.29 12.27
C ALA A 25 -3.16 0.88 13.74
N GLY A 26 -2.01 1.22 14.32
CA GLY A 26 -1.68 0.97 15.72
C GLY A 26 -0.48 0.05 15.89
N GLU A 27 -0.43 -0.70 16.98
CA GLU A 27 0.71 -1.50 17.38
C GLU A 27 0.82 -2.81 16.60
N TRP A 28 2.05 -3.12 16.15
CA TRP A 28 2.44 -4.34 15.47
C TRP A 28 3.71 -4.91 16.11
N ASN A 29 3.87 -6.22 16.06
CA ASN A 29 5.18 -6.84 16.28
C ASN A 29 6.04 -6.64 15.04
N VAL A 30 7.33 -6.43 15.20
CA VAL A 30 8.29 -6.34 14.12
C VAL A 30 9.55 -7.14 14.43
N GLU A 31 10.05 -7.88 13.46
CA GLU A 31 11.33 -8.57 13.47
C GLU A 31 12.17 -8.05 12.32
N LEU A 32 13.43 -7.70 12.60
CA LEU A 32 14.37 -7.18 11.62
C LEU A 32 15.31 -8.28 11.15
N GLY A 33 15.52 -8.38 9.84
CA GLY A 33 16.40 -9.36 9.22
C GLY A 33 17.19 -8.74 8.07
N LYS A 34 18.19 -9.45 7.56
CA LYS A 34 18.91 -9.04 6.35
C LYS A 34 17.98 -9.05 5.14
N SER A 35 18.31 -8.28 4.12
CA SER A 35 17.58 -8.34 2.86
C SER A 35 17.56 -9.80 2.32
N GLY A 36 16.39 -10.23 1.89
CA GLY A 36 16.18 -11.62 1.50
C GLY A 36 15.96 -12.62 2.64
N SER A 37 15.89 -12.16 3.89
CA SER A 37 15.64 -13.06 5.02
C SER A 37 14.35 -13.84 4.85
N VAL A 38 14.42 -15.14 5.12
CA VAL A 38 13.25 -16.01 5.27
C VAL A 38 12.94 -16.10 6.75
N PHE A 39 11.83 -15.50 7.15
CA PHE A 39 11.37 -15.58 8.52
C PHE A 39 10.71 -16.94 8.77
N ALA A 40 11.11 -17.60 9.86
CA ALA A 40 10.58 -18.92 10.18
C ALA A 40 9.08 -18.87 10.49
N LYS A 41 8.34 -19.88 10.01
CA LYS A 41 6.88 -20.02 10.24
C LYS A 41 6.53 -20.27 11.72
N SER A 42 7.48 -20.74 12.52
CA SER A 42 7.28 -21.12 13.92
C SER A 42 7.79 -20.02 14.87
N LYS A 43 6.99 -19.71 15.90
CA LYS A 43 7.39 -18.83 17.00
C LYS A 43 8.70 -19.21 17.71
N ARG A 44 9.15 -20.47 17.58
CA ARG A 44 10.41 -20.96 18.17
C ARG A 44 11.65 -20.69 17.34
N ALA A 45 11.49 -20.21 16.12
CA ALA A 45 12.59 -20.01 15.17
C ALA A 45 12.72 -18.56 14.70
N SER A 46 12.18 -17.57 15.42
CA SER A 46 12.50 -16.18 15.18
C SER A 46 13.98 -15.97 15.50
N GLN A 47 14.79 -15.73 14.45
CA GLN A 47 16.23 -15.48 14.61
C GLN A 47 16.52 -14.05 15.11
N GLY A 48 15.49 -13.25 15.35
CA GLY A 48 15.58 -11.86 15.75
C GLY A 48 14.76 -11.54 16.99
N GLU A 49 15.14 -10.49 17.69
CA GLU A 49 14.37 -9.91 18.76
C GLU A 49 13.05 -9.34 18.19
N VAL A 50 11.93 -9.75 18.77
CA VAL A 50 10.62 -9.19 18.43
C VAL A 50 10.46 -7.85 19.14
N LYS A 51 10.35 -6.77 18.37
CA LYS A 51 10.12 -5.42 18.86
C LYS A 51 8.70 -4.97 18.58
N ARG A 52 8.33 -3.78 19.05
CA ARG A 52 7.05 -3.14 18.78
C ARG A 52 7.23 -2.00 17.80
N ALA A 53 6.31 -1.85 16.88
CA ALA A 53 6.25 -0.75 15.94
C ALA A 53 4.84 -0.19 15.85
N ILE A 54 4.70 1.10 15.66
CA ILE A 54 3.43 1.75 15.35
C ILE A 54 3.34 1.89 13.81
N LEU A 55 2.29 1.36 13.24
CA LEU A 55 1.94 1.56 11.84
C LEU A 55 0.63 2.35 11.71
N PRO A 56 0.49 3.25 10.73
CA PRO A 56 1.47 3.63 9.71
C PRO A 56 2.73 4.23 10.31
N GLY A 57 3.89 3.87 9.73
CA GLY A 57 5.19 4.35 10.17
C GLY A 57 6.33 3.63 9.47
N THR A 58 7.54 4.11 9.72
CA THR A 58 8.78 3.51 9.21
C THR A 58 9.62 2.95 10.35
N ILE A 59 10.63 2.14 10.03
CA ILE A 59 11.62 1.68 11.00
C ILE A 59 12.27 2.87 11.69
N ASP A 60 12.58 3.92 10.93
CA ASP A 60 13.18 5.14 11.43
C ASP A 60 12.27 5.89 12.41
N THR A 61 11.00 6.13 12.04
CA THR A 61 10.02 6.81 12.92
C THR A 61 9.67 5.99 14.18
N ASN A 62 9.91 4.70 14.15
CA ASN A 62 9.77 3.81 15.31
C ASN A 62 11.07 3.63 16.10
N HIS A 63 12.17 4.31 15.74
CA HIS A 63 13.46 4.23 16.39
C HIS A 63 14.03 2.81 16.47
N LEU A 64 13.84 2.00 15.43
CA LEU A 64 14.19 0.58 15.42
C LEU A 64 15.39 0.23 14.53
N GLY A 65 15.89 1.20 13.76
CA GLY A 65 17.07 1.03 12.92
C GLY A 65 18.37 1.21 13.71
N PHE A 66 19.42 1.55 13.00
CA PHE A 66 20.76 1.79 13.56
C PHE A 66 21.05 3.29 13.54
N ALA A 67 21.61 3.79 14.63
CA ALA A 67 22.11 5.15 14.68
C ALA A 67 23.18 5.36 13.58
N PRO A 68 23.26 6.53 12.94
CA PRO A 68 24.27 6.82 11.94
C PRO A 68 25.66 6.78 12.59
N ASN A 69 26.64 6.22 11.86
CA ASN A 69 28.02 6.16 12.31
C ASN A 69 28.69 7.56 12.26
N ASP A 70 28.19 8.41 11.37
CA ASP A 70 28.68 9.77 11.18
C ASP A 70 27.50 10.76 11.29
N THR A 71 27.54 11.62 12.29
CA THR A 71 26.55 12.67 12.52
C THR A 71 26.91 13.99 11.82
N MET A 72 28.07 14.06 11.18
CA MET A 72 28.57 15.24 10.44
C MET A 72 28.40 15.10 8.93
N GLU A 73 27.73 14.03 8.47
CA GLU A 73 27.44 13.84 7.05
C GLU A 73 26.58 15.00 6.51
N THR A 74 27.06 15.63 5.44
CA THR A 74 26.42 16.78 4.79
C THR A 74 26.10 16.56 3.31
N THR A 75 26.55 15.45 2.73
CA THR A 75 26.38 15.14 1.30
C THR A 75 25.15 14.32 0.99
N HIS A 76 24.60 13.64 1.98
CA HIS A 76 23.42 12.78 1.85
C HIS A 76 22.36 13.14 2.89
N LEU A 77 21.12 12.75 2.60
CA LEU A 77 20.06 12.80 3.60
C LEU A 77 20.35 11.76 4.69
N THR A 78 20.38 12.21 5.93
CA THR A 78 20.66 11.33 7.08
C THR A 78 19.37 10.93 7.78
N ARG A 79 19.34 9.68 8.26
CA ARG A 79 18.27 9.13 9.10
C ARG A 79 18.86 8.79 10.47
N LEU A 80 18.12 9.15 11.52
CA LEU A 80 18.57 8.83 12.89
C LEU A 80 18.61 7.32 13.14
N TYR A 81 17.73 6.56 12.47
CA TYR A 81 17.62 5.11 12.62
C TYR A 81 17.56 4.44 11.26
N ALA A 82 18.67 4.51 10.52
CA ALA A 82 18.76 3.92 9.19
C ALA A 82 18.58 2.38 9.26
N TYR A 83 17.88 1.83 8.27
CA TYR A 83 17.72 0.39 8.13
C TYR A 83 17.60 0.00 6.66
N LYS A 84 18.36 -1.01 6.24
CA LYS A 84 18.26 -1.65 4.93
C LYS A 84 18.19 -3.16 5.12
N GLY A 85 17.04 -3.74 4.79
CA GLY A 85 16.80 -5.17 4.97
C GLY A 85 15.32 -5.52 5.00
N ALA A 86 15.02 -6.76 5.37
CA ALA A 86 13.67 -7.26 5.50
C ALA A 86 13.13 -7.02 6.91
N ALA A 87 11.99 -6.36 7.04
CA ALA A 87 11.24 -6.21 8.29
C ALA A 87 9.94 -6.99 8.20
N ARG A 88 9.72 -7.95 9.10
CA ARG A 88 8.47 -8.69 9.21
C ARG A 88 7.59 -8.06 10.26
N TYR A 89 6.52 -7.42 9.83
CA TYR A 89 5.44 -6.93 10.68
C TYR A 89 4.39 -8.00 10.87
N SER A 90 3.95 -8.25 12.10
CA SER A 90 2.93 -9.26 12.39
C SER A 90 1.90 -8.77 13.39
N ARG A 91 0.63 -9.15 13.15
CA ARG A 91 -0.51 -8.78 14.01
C ARG A 91 -1.63 -9.79 13.86
N THR A 92 -2.34 -10.08 14.96
CA THR A 92 -3.62 -10.77 14.89
C THR A 92 -4.69 -9.80 14.40
N ILE A 93 -5.34 -10.15 13.30
CA ILE A 93 -6.48 -9.44 12.73
C ILE A 93 -7.77 -10.21 13.00
N ASN A 94 -8.92 -9.53 12.91
CA ASN A 94 -10.22 -10.18 13.02
C ASN A 94 -11.09 -9.82 11.81
N ILE A 95 -11.43 -10.82 11.00
CA ILE A 95 -12.32 -10.66 9.86
C ILE A 95 -13.77 -10.78 10.34
N PRO A 96 -14.64 -9.78 10.10
CA PRO A 96 -16.00 -9.77 10.59
C PRO A 96 -16.85 -10.93 10.03
N LYS A 97 -17.82 -11.39 10.81
CA LYS A 97 -18.72 -12.49 10.41
C LYS A 97 -19.60 -12.12 9.22
N ASP A 98 -19.99 -10.87 9.10
CA ASP A 98 -20.82 -10.32 8.02
C ASP A 98 -20.04 -10.16 6.69
N TRP A 99 -18.71 -10.36 6.72
CA TRP A 99 -17.87 -10.44 5.52
C TRP A 99 -17.77 -11.87 4.95
N LYS A 100 -18.48 -12.84 5.55
CA LYS A 100 -18.51 -14.22 5.08
C LYS A 100 -18.90 -14.28 3.60
N LYS A 101 -18.11 -15.02 2.80
CA LYS A 101 -18.27 -15.18 1.35
C LYS A 101 -18.08 -13.90 0.51
N LYS A 102 -17.70 -12.79 1.12
CA LYS A 102 -17.34 -11.58 0.40
C LYS A 102 -15.83 -11.58 0.13
N PRO A 103 -15.37 -10.99 -0.98
CA PRO A 103 -13.95 -10.83 -1.23
C PRO A 103 -13.37 -9.80 -0.26
N VAL A 104 -12.34 -10.18 0.46
CA VAL A 104 -11.62 -9.33 1.42
C VAL A 104 -10.23 -9.04 0.87
N GLU A 105 -9.81 -7.81 0.89
CA GLU A 105 -8.46 -7.43 0.51
C GLU A 105 -7.74 -6.67 1.63
N LEU A 106 -6.44 -6.86 1.68
CA LEU A 106 -5.51 -6.00 2.41
C LEU A 106 -5.09 -4.87 1.48
N PHE A 107 -5.25 -3.63 1.95
CA PHE A 107 -4.82 -2.41 1.28
C PHE A 107 -3.66 -1.79 2.03
N LEU A 108 -2.55 -1.53 1.32
CA LEU A 108 -1.38 -0.80 1.80
C LEU A 108 -1.18 0.42 0.91
N GLU A 109 -1.34 1.62 1.46
CA GLU A 109 -1.33 2.85 0.66
C GLU A 109 0.05 3.12 0.06
N ARG A 110 1.11 2.97 0.86
CA ARG A 110 2.48 3.18 0.41
C ARG A 110 3.47 2.36 1.21
N THR A 111 4.29 1.61 0.52
CA THR A 111 5.31 0.77 1.12
C THR A 111 6.44 0.47 0.12
N ARG A 112 7.43 -0.31 0.51
CA ARG A 112 8.46 -0.90 -0.34
C ARG A 112 7.99 -2.28 -0.83
N PRO A 113 8.79 -3.05 -1.58
CA PRO A 113 8.40 -4.42 -1.93
C PRO A 113 7.96 -5.23 -0.72
N THR A 114 6.84 -5.94 -0.86
CA THR A 114 6.24 -6.71 0.22
C THR A 114 5.91 -8.15 -0.18
N TRP A 115 5.88 -9.01 0.85
CA TRP A 115 5.36 -10.38 0.81
C TRP A 115 4.35 -10.50 1.95
N VAL A 116 3.12 -10.86 1.62
CA VAL A 116 2.00 -10.94 2.58
C VAL A 116 1.67 -12.39 2.87
N TYR A 117 1.52 -12.71 4.16
CA TYR A 117 1.16 -14.04 4.63
C TYR A 117 -0.05 -13.95 5.54
N VAL A 118 -0.90 -14.97 5.48
CA VAL A 118 -2.00 -15.17 6.44
C VAL A 118 -1.88 -16.58 7.00
N ASP A 119 -1.84 -16.70 8.32
CA ASP A 119 -1.65 -17.97 9.04
C ASP A 119 -0.41 -18.76 8.59
N GLY A 120 0.64 -18.03 8.20
CA GLY A 120 1.91 -18.56 7.72
C GLY A 120 1.91 -19.03 6.26
N GLU A 121 0.82 -18.85 5.51
CA GLU A 121 0.77 -19.13 4.08
C GLU A 121 0.92 -17.86 3.27
N LEU A 122 1.77 -17.89 2.24
CA LEU A 122 1.94 -16.76 1.32
C LEU A 122 0.64 -16.49 0.58
N VAL A 123 0.15 -15.26 0.68
CA VAL A 123 -0.98 -14.74 -0.10
C VAL A 123 -0.48 -14.28 -1.45
N ASP A 124 0.45 -13.33 -1.46
CA ASP A 124 1.05 -12.76 -2.67
C ASP A 124 2.25 -11.86 -2.32
N SER A 125 2.90 -11.33 -3.36
CA SER A 125 3.98 -10.35 -3.24
C SER A 125 3.81 -9.23 -4.26
N CYS A 126 4.32 -8.04 -3.94
CA CYS A 126 4.24 -6.88 -4.83
C CYS A 126 5.50 -6.03 -4.70
N ASN A 127 6.00 -5.55 -5.83
CA ASN A 127 7.16 -4.67 -5.88
C ASN A 127 6.83 -3.24 -6.38
N PHE A 128 5.55 -2.90 -6.50
CA PHE A 128 5.15 -1.55 -6.86
C PHE A 128 5.39 -0.59 -5.70
N ILE A 129 6.19 0.44 -5.94
CA ILE A 129 6.62 1.40 -4.91
C ILE A 129 5.93 2.76 -5.04
N SER A 130 5.29 3.02 -6.19
CA SER A 130 4.64 4.30 -6.51
C SER A 130 3.11 4.26 -6.43
N THR A 131 2.53 3.07 -6.33
CA THR A 131 1.07 2.86 -6.24
C THR A 131 0.72 2.07 -4.99
N PRO A 132 -0.52 2.17 -4.49
CA PRO A 132 -1.00 1.30 -3.42
C PRO A 132 -0.89 -0.17 -3.80
N GLN A 133 -0.52 -0.99 -2.82
CA GLN A 133 -0.49 -2.44 -2.97
C GLN A 133 -1.77 -3.04 -2.40
N ARG A 134 -2.34 -3.99 -3.13
CA ARG A 134 -3.62 -4.63 -2.79
C ARG A 134 -3.48 -6.15 -2.87
N TYR A 135 -3.94 -6.84 -1.84
CA TYR A 135 -3.81 -8.28 -1.69
C TYR A 135 -5.17 -8.91 -1.43
N LEU A 136 -5.72 -9.59 -2.42
CA LEU A 136 -6.96 -10.34 -2.24
C LEU A 136 -6.70 -11.57 -1.37
N LEU A 137 -7.37 -11.64 -0.22
CA LEU A 137 -7.21 -12.78 0.67
C LEU A 137 -7.83 -14.05 0.05
N PRO A 138 -7.18 -15.21 0.19
CA PRO A 138 -7.71 -16.46 -0.34
C PRO A 138 -9.10 -16.79 0.21
N LYS A 139 -9.97 -17.35 -0.62
CA LYS A 139 -11.36 -17.76 -0.24
C LYS A 139 -11.41 -18.72 0.95
N LYS A 140 -10.31 -19.43 1.25
CA LYS A 140 -10.19 -20.31 2.43
C LYS A 140 -10.05 -19.55 3.75
N VAL A 141 -9.61 -18.27 3.74
CA VAL A 141 -9.56 -17.42 4.92
C VAL A 141 -10.98 -17.04 5.29
N LYS A 142 -11.44 -17.52 6.44
CA LYS A 142 -12.82 -17.38 6.91
C LYS A 142 -12.95 -16.20 7.88
N PRO A 143 -14.15 -15.71 8.19
CA PRO A 143 -14.34 -14.79 9.31
C PRO A 143 -13.76 -15.35 10.61
N GLY A 144 -13.14 -14.48 11.41
CA GLY A 144 -12.48 -14.84 12.66
C GLY A 144 -11.08 -14.26 12.80
N LYS A 145 -10.34 -14.78 13.76
CA LYS A 145 -8.97 -14.33 14.06
C LYS A 145 -7.96 -15.03 13.16
N HIS A 146 -7.06 -14.25 12.57
CA HIS A 146 -5.97 -14.71 11.72
C HIS A 146 -4.67 -13.99 12.07
N LEU A 147 -3.54 -14.64 11.89
CA LEU A 147 -2.24 -14.00 11.96
C LEU A 147 -1.92 -13.40 10.59
N LEU A 148 -1.89 -12.08 10.50
CA LEU A 148 -1.42 -11.35 9.33
C LEU A 148 0.06 -11.02 9.50
N GLU A 149 0.86 -11.34 8.49
CA GLU A 149 2.29 -11.04 8.45
C GLU A 149 2.61 -10.31 7.13
N ILE A 150 3.36 -9.22 7.22
CA ILE A 150 3.79 -8.41 6.09
C ILE A 150 5.30 -8.26 6.18
N VAL A 151 6.02 -8.87 5.25
CA VAL A 151 7.46 -8.66 5.11
C VAL A 151 7.68 -7.50 4.15
N VAL A 152 8.34 -6.45 4.62
CA VAL A 152 8.74 -5.29 3.80
C VAL A 152 10.25 -5.34 3.63
N ASP A 153 10.75 -5.33 2.41
CA ASP A 153 12.19 -5.39 2.15
C ASP A 153 12.62 -4.22 1.24
N ASN A 154 13.36 -3.27 1.79
CA ASN A 154 13.89 -2.14 1.06
C ASN A 154 15.28 -2.37 0.44
N GLY A 155 15.79 -3.60 0.51
CA GLY A 155 17.06 -4.03 -0.07
C GLY A 155 16.92 -4.89 -1.32
N ARG A 156 15.71 -5.32 -1.69
CA ARG A 156 15.45 -6.15 -2.88
C ARG A 156 14.03 -5.94 -3.43
N GLY A 157 13.75 -6.57 -4.58
CA GLY A 157 12.40 -6.66 -5.16
C GLY A 157 12.15 -5.66 -6.27
N VAL A 158 13.06 -4.71 -6.50
CA VAL A 158 13.05 -3.82 -7.67
C VAL A 158 14.34 -4.01 -8.48
N PRO A 159 14.37 -3.59 -9.76
CA PRO A 159 15.60 -3.64 -10.58
C PRO A 159 16.75 -2.90 -9.91
N GLU A 160 17.98 -3.38 -10.10
CA GLU A 160 19.19 -2.82 -9.48
C GLU A 160 19.39 -1.35 -9.82
N GLN A 161 19.06 -0.95 -11.04
CA GLN A 161 19.15 0.44 -11.51
C GLN A 161 18.30 1.40 -10.65
N VAL A 162 17.20 0.91 -10.08
CA VAL A 162 16.33 1.71 -9.22
C VAL A 162 17.02 2.04 -7.89
N TYR A 163 17.83 1.12 -7.36
CA TYR A 163 18.55 1.35 -6.09
C TYR A 163 19.67 2.38 -6.21
N GLY A 164 20.35 2.42 -7.37
CA GLY A 164 21.54 3.24 -7.56
C GLY A 164 21.29 4.60 -8.19
N SER A 165 20.18 4.76 -8.91
CA SER A 165 19.94 5.96 -9.72
C SER A 165 18.56 6.61 -9.52
N SER A 166 17.70 5.99 -8.72
CA SER A 166 16.34 6.47 -8.55
C SER A 166 16.19 7.38 -7.36
N HIS A 167 15.51 8.51 -7.56
CA HIS A 167 15.01 9.36 -6.48
C HIS A 167 14.14 8.62 -5.45
N ALA A 168 13.68 7.41 -5.76
CA ALA A 168 12.85 6.62 -4.85
C ALA A 168 13.63 5.86 -3.78
N TYR A 169 14.94 5.64 -3.97
CA TYR A 169 15.74 4.77 -3.10
C TYR A 169 17.07 5.38 -2.64
N THR A 170 17.59 6.41 -3.30
CA THR A 170 18.89 6.97 -2.93
C THR A 170 18.77 7.88 -1.70
N GLU A 171 19.80 7.88 -0.86
CA GLU A 171 19.89 8.79 0.28
C GLU A 171 20.19 10.23 -0.17
N ASP A 172 20.61 10.45 -1.42
CA ASP A 172 20.94 11.78 -1.95
C ASP A 172 19.74 12.71 -2.04
N THR A 173 18.57 12.16 -2.40
CA THR A 173 17.38 12.94 -2.68
C THR A 173 16.15 12.49 -1.91
N GLN A 174 16.10 11.19 -1.58
CA GLN A 174 15.01 10.59 -0.81
C GLN A 174 15.60 9.46 0.02
N THR A 175 15.13 9.23 1.20
CA THR A 175 15.67 8.15 2.03
C THR A 175 15.19 6.77 1.56
N ASN A 176 16.06 5.77 1.67
CA ASN A 176 15.68 4.37 1.48
C ASN A 176 14.99 3.83 2.74
N TRP A 177 13.81 4.33 3.05
CA TRP A 177 13.04 3.94 4.22
C TRP A 177 12.44 2.53 4.10
N ASN A 178 12.20 1.88 5.24
CA ASN A 178 11.44 0.63 5.34
C ASN A 178 10.24 0.86 6.25
N GLY A 179 9.07 0.39 5.85
CA GLY A 179 7.85 0.54 6.61
C GLY A 179 6.59 0.54 5.74
N ILE A 180 5.48 0.90 6.37
CA ILE A 180 4.18 1.06 5.71
C ILE A 180 3.61 2.41 6.15
N ILE A 181 3.38 3.32 5.22
CA ILE A 181 2.89 4.67 5.48
C ILE A 181 1.55 4.92 4.80
N GLY A 182 0.80 5.91 5.30
CA GLY A 182 -0.57 6.13 4.86
C GLY A 182 -1.53 5.07 5.41
N ARG A 183 -2.57 4.73 4.69
CA ARG A 183 -3.59 3.79 5.15
C ARG A 183 -3.10 2.34 5.09
N ILE A 184 -3.46 1.59 6.10
CA ILE A 184 -3.32 0.15 6.16
C ILE A 184 -4.66 -0.43 6.64
N GLU A 185 -5.34 -1.16 5.78
CA GLU A 185 -6.74 -1.53 5.99
C GLU A 185 -7.06 -2.93 5.47
N LEU A 186 -7.97 -3.62 6.15
CA LEU A 186 -8.76 -4.67 5.54
C LEU A 186 -10.03 -4.04 4.99
N GLN A 187 -10.40 -4.37 3.76
CA GLN A 187 -11.62 -3.87 3.15
C GLN A 187 -12.30 -4.93 2.28
N LEU A 188 -13.57 -4.69 1.98
CA LEU A 188 -14.26 -5.49 0.97
C LEU A 188 -13.80 -5.01 -0.40
N ALA A 189 -13.26 -5.94 -1.20
CA ALA A 189 -12.83 -5.61 -2.55
C ALA A 189 -14.02 -5.18 -3.41
N SER A 190 -13.89 -4.08 -4.13
CA SER A 190 -14.90 -3.68 -5.11
C SER A 190 -14.90 -4.66 -6.30
N SER A 191 -16.06 -4.83 -6.94
CA SER A 191 -16.19 -5.76 -8.07
C SER A 191 -15.28 -5.42 -9.26
N VAL A 192 -14.89 -4.16 -9.39
CA VAL A 192 -13.98 -3.69 -10.45
C VAL A 192 -12.53 -4.03 -10.08
N GLU A 193 -12.14 -3.79 -8.84
CA GLU A 193 -10.79 -4.04 -8.35
C GLU A 193 -10.49 -5.54 -8.19
N SER A 194 -11.51 -6.33 -7.82
CA SER A 194 -11.42 -7.80 -7.77
C SER A 194 -11.07 -8.43 -9.12
N LYS A 195 -11.57 -7.88 -10.23
CA LYS A 195 -11.21 -8.36 -11.57
C LYS A 195 -9.74 -8.10 -11.93
N TYR A 196 -9.18 -6.96 -11.50
CA TYR A 196 -7.76 -6.68 -11.69
C TYR A 196 -6.87 -7.61 -10.84
N ALA A 197 -7.27 -7.92 -9.61
CA ALA A 197 -6.54 -8.85 -8.75
C ALA A 197 -6.53 -10.28 -9.33
N GLU A 198 -7.64 -10.76 -9.89
CA GLU A 198 -7.70 -12.07 -10.56
C GLU A 198 -6.84 -12.11 -11.84
N THR A 199 -6.70 -10.98 -12.53
CA THR A 199 -5.86 -10.87 -13.73
C THR A 199 -4.36 -10.84 -13.37
N LEU A 200 -3.99 -10.34 -12.19
CA LEU A 200 -2.60 -10.26 -11.73
C LEU A 200 -2.11 -11.55 -11.06
N THR A 201 -3.00 -12.39 -10.54
CA THR A 201 -2.66 -13.70 -9.95
C THR A 201 -2.60 -14.84 -10.98
N GLY A 202 -3.12 -14.64 -12.17
CA GLY A 202 -2.80 -15.47 -13.34
C GLY A 202 -1.36 -15.20 -13.75
N ALA A 203 -0.52 -16.24 -13.84
CA ALA A 203 0.87 -16.16 -14.30
C ALA A 203 1.00 -15.05 -15.33
N ILE A 204 1.85 -14.06 -15.04
CA ILE A 204 2.17 -12.99 -15.97
C ILE A 204 2.58 -13.69 -17.27
N PRO A 205 1.74 -13.74 -18.31
CA PRO A 205 2.28 -14.07 -19.60
C PRO A 205 3.29 -12.96 -19.84
N SER A 206 4.50 -13.30 -20.22
CA SER A 206 5.49 -12.38 -20.76
C SER A 206 4.86 -11.71 -21.99
N ARG A 207 3.93 -10.82 -21.77
CA ARG A 207 3.45 -9.91 -22.77
C ARG A 207 4.62 -8.97 -22.99
N SER A 208 5.31 -9.20 -24.11
CA SER A 208 5.91 -8.08 -24.80
C SER A 208 4.91 -6.93 -24.65
N VAL A 209 5.33 -5.87 -23.99
CA VAL A 209 4.55 -4.64 -23.91
C VAL A 209 4.39 -4.23 -25.37
N ALA A 210 3.30 -4.68 -25.99
CA ALA A 210 2.80 -3.98 -27.16
C ALA A 210 2.70 -2.55 -26.67
N SER A 211 3.48 -1.66 -27.28
CA SER A 211 3.42 -0.24 -27.06
C SER A 211 1.97 0.10 -26.80
N PRO A 212 1.62 0.78 -25.69
CA PRO A 212 0.24 1.12 -25.44
C PRO A 212 -0.22 1.73 -26.76
N SER A 213 -1.14 1.04 -27.44
CA SER A 213 -1.80 1.58 -28.62
C SER A 213 -2.24 2.94 -28.15
N ALA A 214 -1.62 3.96 -28.74
CA ALA A 214 -1.64 5.33 -28.26
C ALA A 214 -3.00 5.56 -27.65
N LEU A 215 -3.05 5.78 -26.33
CA LEU A 215 -4.21 6.40 -25.72
C LEU A 215 -4.51 7.51 -26.70
N GLN A 216 -5.62 7.40 -27.44
CA GLN A 216 -6.07 8.52 -28.25
C GLN A 216 -6.30 9.62 -27.24
N MET A 217 -5.26 10.39 -27.02
CA MET A 217 -5.37 11.66 -26.31
C MET A 217 -6.53 12.36 -27.00
N PRO A 218 -7.58 12.69 -26.26
CA PRO A 218 -8.62 13.53 -26.84
C PRO A 218 -7.89 14.65 -27.57
N ASP A 219 -8.33 15.00 -28.76
CA ASP A 219 -7.69 15.93 -29.72
C ASP A 219 -7.45 17.34 -29.13
N PHE A 220 -6.86 17.39 -27.92
CA PHE A 220 -6.48 18.63 -27.23
C PHE A 220 -5.34 19.36 -27.96
N ALA A 221 -4.68 18.66 -28.89
CA ALA A 221 -3.48 19.19 -29.51
C ALA A 221 -3.75 20.11 -30.69
N LYS A 222 -4.96 20.16 -31.22
CA LYS A 222 -5.22 20.97 -32.46
C LYS A 222 -5.43 22.44 -32.19
N ASP A 223 -5.80 22.82 -30.99
CA ASP A 223 -6.06 24.21 -30.65
C ASP A 223 -5.59 24.56 -29.23
N PHE A 224 -4.36 24.14 -28.91
CA PHE A 224 -3.72 24.55 -27.68
C PHE A 224 -2.85 25.77 -27.93
N HIS A 225 -3.15 26.89 -27.26
CA HIS A 225 -2.38 28.12 -27.38
C HIS A 225 -2.30 28.87 -26.05
N ILE A 226 -1.42 29.85 -26.00
CA ILE A 226 -1.22 30.74 -24.85
C ILE A 226 -1.64 32.15 -25.28
N GLU A 227 -2.50 32.78 -24.49
CA GLU A 227 -2.87 34.17 -24.65
C GLU A 227 -2.62 34.89 -23.33
N GLY A 228 -1.68 35.85 -23.36
CA GLY A 228 -1.20 36.51 -22.15
C GLY A 228 -0.64 35.50 -21.15
N ALA A 229 -1.23 35.45 -19.95
CA ALA A 229 -0.83 34.54 -18.87
C ALA A 229 -1.74 33.30 -18.77
N HIS A 230 -2.50 32.98 -19.80
CA HIS A 230 -3.52 31.93 -19.75
C HIS A 230 -3.33 30.88 -20.84
N PHE A 231 -3.66 29.64 -20.52
CA PHE A 231 -3.70 28.52 -21.45
C PHE A 231 -5.14 28.34 -21.98
N TYR A 232 -5.24 28.05 -23.27
CA TYR A 232 -6.51 27.75 -23.93
C TYR A 232 -6.42 26.44 -24.68
N ALA A 233 -7.51 25.68 -24.69
CA ALA A 233 -7.69 24.49 -25.51
C ALA A 233 -9.11 24.49 -26.07
N ASN A 234 -9.24 24.32 -27.38
CA ASN A 234 -10.52 24.33 -28.11
C ASN A 234 -11.38 25.60 -27.81
N GLY A 235 -10.73 26.76 -27.76
CA GLY A 235 -11.37 28.04 -27.46
C GLY A 235 -11.79 28.27 -26.00
N HIS A 236 -11.47 27.34 -25.10
CA HIS A 236 -11.78 27.45 -23.67
C HIS A 236 -10.52 27.68 -22.86
N ARG A 237 -10.58 28.59 -21.89
CA ARG A 237 -9.52 28.77 -20.90
C ARG A 237 -9.41 27.53 -20.03
N ILE A 238 -8.19 26.98 -19.91
CA ILE A 238 -7.91 25.81 -19.12
C ILE A 238 -6.85 26.09 -18.05
N PHE A 239 -6.81 25.25 -17.03
CA PHE A 239 -5.72 25.19 -16.07
C PHE A 239 -4.96 23.89 -16.27
N LEU A 240 -3.65 24.00 -16.55
CA LEU A 240 -2.80 22.83 -16.59
C LEU A 240 -2.61 22.29 -15.16
N ARG A 241 -2.98 21.04 -14.96
CA ARG A 241 -2.66 20.30 -13.76
C ARG A 241 -1.68 19.22 -14.16
N GLY A 242 -0.47 19.33 -13.66
CA GLY A 242 0.60 18.36 -13.91
C GLY A 242 1.12 17.79 -12.61
N LYS A 243 1.68 16.59 -12.69
CA LYS A 243 2.50 15.98 -11.67
C LYS A 243 3.89 15.87 -12.24
N HIS A 244 4.90 16.37 -11.50
CA HIS A 244 6.28 16.01 -11.81
C HIS A 244 6.44 14.54 -11.48
N ASP A 245 6.63 13.74 -12.49
CA ASP A 245 6.98 12.34 -12.35
C ASP A 245 8.40 12.19 -12.89
N ALA A 246 9.35 12.03 -11.99
CA ALA A 246 10.69 11.58 -12.35
C ALA A 246 10.55 10.08 -12.66
N ALA A 247 9.92 9.78 -13.80
CA ALA A 247 9.67 8.42 -14.20
C ALA A 247 10.97 7.65 -14.22
N VAL A 248 11.00 6.60 -13.46
CA VAL A 248 12.03 5.58 -13.52
C VAL A 248 11.62 4.68 -14.66
N TRP A 249 12.34 4.76 -15.74
CA TRP A 249 12.20 3.91 -16.94
C TRP A 249 12.89 2.56 -16.73
#